data_edeaa2e3626ad9c6275cf1dbff00bf46
#
_entry.id   edeaa2e3626ad9c6275cf1dbff00bf46
#
_cell.length_a   1.000
_cell.length_b   1.000
_cell.length_c   1.000
_cell.angle_alpha   90.00
_cell.angle_beta   90.00
_cell.angle_gamma   90.00
#
_symmetry.space_group_name_H-M   'P 1'
#
loop_
_entity.id
_entity.type
_entity.pdbx_description
1 polymer ?
#
loop_
_entity_poly.entity_id
_entity_poly.type
_entity_poly.pdbx_seq_one_letter_code
_entity_poly.pdbx_strand_id
1 'polypeptide(L)'
;KQIGFSACVVIVPIVCLIIPNGSKVFVKSGETDTPMISSEYFFTALLTAILGCVLFALIPIINKERVTNTSQEKTTFKDMALALKNNKPFLLVIISYFLGFGRQMAMGIQVQAATVILGSQNLVAVLGIVTAVGSMISMALCPLLIKKLNERNAYILLSVYGFAASIFSFVIGHFWFQSPKNMVLTVLFYASLFLIGLQFGAVTLMPMIMTADAVDYYEYETGKRMEGACYSILTLTIKVCLALGTAVGLIFVQKSGYYESLTAGTFTTKTKDIIFFAYTALPGILALISIFPMFKYDIVGEKKAK
;
A
#
# COMPACT_ATOMS: atom_id res chain seq x y z
N LYS A 1 1.30 -12.76 -6.82
CA LYS A 1 0.92 -12.46 -5.42
C LYS A 1 0.23 -11.10 -5.31
N GLN A 2 0.79 -10.00 -5.86
CA GLN A 2 0.22 -8.64 -5.76
C GLN A 2 -1.17 -8.51 -6.42
N ILE A 3 -1.37 -9.10 -7.60
CA ILE A 3 -2.67 -9.11 -8.27
C ILE A 3 -3.72 -9.81 -7.41
N GLY A 4 -3.37 -10.94 -6.77
CA GLY A 4 -4.26 -11.63 -5.83
C GLY A 4 -4.60 -10.79 -4.62
N PHE A 5 -3.63 -10.06 -4.04
CA PHE A 5 -3.89 -9.13 -2.94
C PHE A 5 -4.86 -8.00 -3.35
N SER A 6 -4.63 -7.38 -4.52
CA SER A 6 -5.53 -6.34 -5.03
C SER A 6 -6.94 -6.88 -5.31
N ALA A 7 -7.05 -8.10 -5.82
CA ALA A 7 -8.35 -8.76 -5.99
C ALA A 7 -9.06 -8.99 -4.65
N CYS A 8 -8.35 -9.42 -3.60
CA CYS A 8 -8.93 -9.58 -2.26
C CYS A 8 -9.42 -8.25 -1.68
N VAL A 9 -8.68 -7.15 -1.89
CA VAL A 9 -9.09 -5.81 -1.44
C VAL A 9 -10.41 -5.37 -2.10
N VAL A 10 -10.72 -5.86 -3.29
CA VAL A 10 -12.00 -5.61 -3.98
C VAL A 10 -13.09 -6.60 -3.54
N ILE A 11 -12.76 -7.88 -3.52
CA ILE A 11 -13.74 -8.96 -3.29
C ILE A 11 -14.27 -8.93 -1.85
N VAL A 12 -13.39 -8.78 -0.85
CA VAL A 12 -13.81 -8.84 0.56
C VAL A 12 -14.83 -7.76 0.91
N PRO A 13 -14.64 -6.46 0.57
CA PRO A 13 -15.66 -5.45 0.80
C PRO A 13 -16.98 -5.72 0.05
N ILE A 14 -16.91 -6.21 -1.18
CA ILE A 14 -18.12 -6.55 -1.95
C ILE A 14 -18.89 -7.69 -1.25
N VAL A 15 -18.20 -8.72 -0.80
CA VAL A 15 -18.83 -9.82 -0.03
C VAL A 15 -19.45 -9.29 1.26
N CYS A 16 -18.79 -8.40 1.98
CA CYS A 16 -19.34 -7.77 3.19
C CYS A 16 -20.57 -6.89 2.91
N LEU A 17 -20.67 -6.30 1.71
CA LEU A 17 -21.86 -5.52 1.31
C LEU A 17 -23.04 -6.40 0.91
N ILE A 18 -22.78 -7.60 0.40
CA ILE A 18 -23.82 -8.55 -0.07
C ILE A 18 -24.44 -9.32 1.11
N ILE A 19 -23.70 -9.49 2.22
CA ILE A 19 -24.22 -10.23 3.40
C ILE A 19 -25.38 -9.44 4.01
N PRO A 20 -26.57 -10.06 4.16
CA PRO A 20 -27.71 -9.43 4.82
C PRO A 20 -27.32 -8.93 6.20
N ASN A 21 -27.56 -7.67 6.49
CA ASN A 21 -27.18 -6.96 7.73
C ASN A 21 -25.70 -6.62 7.93
N GLY A 22 -24.83 -6.81 6.96
CA GLY A 22 -23.44 -6.31 7.01
C GLY A 22 -23.34 -4.82 7.34
N SER A 23 -24.39 -4.04 7.02
CA SER A 23 -24.53 -2.63 7.41
C SER A 23 -24.77 -2.40 8.91
N LYS A 24 -25.24 -3.38 9.65
CA LYS A 24 -25.47 -3.29 11.11
C LYS A 24 -24.20 -3.52 11.93
N VAL A 25 -23.17 -4.04 11.31
CA VAL A 25 -21.83 -4.23 11.92
C VAL A 25 -21.14 -2.91 12.20
N PHE A 26 -21.54 -1.85 11.51
CA PHE A 26 -20.99 -0.51 11.68
C PHE A 26 -21.94 0.33 12.53
N VAL A 27 -21.47 0.72 13.70
CA VAL A 27 -22.20 1.53 14.67
C VAL A 27 -22.80 2.76 13.99
N LYS A 28 -24.12 2.93 14.12
CA LYS A 28 -24.74 4.23 13.88
C LYS A 28 -24.12 5.23 14.86
N SER A 29 -23.54 6.28 14.33
CA SER A 29 -23.04 7.41 15.12
C SER A 29 -24.17 7.87 16.08
N GLY A 30 -23.97 7.73 17.38
CA GLY A 30 -24.94 8.16 18.40
C GLY A 30 -25.52 7.09 19.33
N GLU A 31 -25.31 5.80 19.08
CA GLU A 31 -25.70 4.76 20.02
C GLU A 31 -24.49 4.28 20.83
N THR A 32 -24.60 4.37 22.16
CA THR A 32 -23.57 4.00 23.14
C THR A 32 -23.37 2.49 23.31
N ASP A 33 -24.04 1.67 22.54
CA ASP A 33 -23.84 0.23 22.57
C ASP A 33 -22.56 -0.12 21.84
N THR A 34 -21.56 -0.52 22.60
CA THR A 34 -20.37 -1.20 22.08
C THR A 34 -20.82 -2.33 21.18
N PRO A 35 -20.42 -2.37 19.91
CA PRO A 35 -20.83 -3.44 19.04
C PRO A 35 -20.25 -4.73 19.61
N MET A 36 -21.10 -5.55 20.18
CA MET A 36 -20.74 -6.94 20.39
C MET A 36 -20.35 -7.50 19.04
N ILE A 37 -19.30 -8.31 19.00
CA ILE A 37 -18.87 -9.04 17.81
C ILE A 37 -20.09 -9.81 17.32
N SER A 38 -20.76 -9.31 16.28
CA SER A 38 -21.94 -9.96 15.78
C SER A 38 -21.52 -11.32 15.19
N SER A 39 -22.36 -12.32 15.30
CA SER A 39 -22.15 -13.64 14.69
C SER A 39 -21.80 -13.52 13.20
N GLU A 40 -22.30 -12.52 12.54
CA GLU A 40 -22.06 -12.21 11.13
C GLU A 40 -20.58 -11.82 10.83
N TYR A 41 -19.96 -11.07 11.74
CA TYR A 41 -18.52 -10.76 11.66
C TYR A 41 -17.68 -12.03 11.80
N PHE A 42 -18.06 -12.88 12.75
CA PHE A 42 -17.40 -14.15 12.97
C PHE A 42 -17.52 -15.07 11.74
N PHE A 43 -18.71 -15.21 11.15
CA PHE A 43 -18.92 -16.02 9.97
C PHE A 43 -18.17 -15.48 8.74
N THR A 44 -18.13 -14.15 8.53
CA THR A 44 -17.38 -13.54 7.44
C THR A 44 -15.87 -13.76 7.61
N ALA A 45 -15.35 -13.57 8.82
CA ALA A 45 -13.94 -13.82 9.14
C ALA A 45 -13.60 -15.31 8.99
N LEU A 46 -14.46 -16.20 9.43
CA LEU A 46 -14.29 -17.66 9.31
C LEU A 46 -14.26 -18.08 7.83
N LEU A 47 -15.20 -17.60 7.04
CA LEU A 47 -15.30 -17.92 5.61
C LEU A 47 -14.07 -17.42 4.83
N THR A 48 -13.63 -16.19 5.10
CA THR A 48 -12.41 -15.63 4.47
C THR A 48 -11.15 -16.36 4.93
N ALA A 49 -11.08 -16.80 6.20
CA ALA A 49 -9.96 -17.59 6.71
C ALA A 49 -9.91 -18.97 6.05
N ILE A 50 -11.04 -19.68 5.96
CA ILE A 50 -11.13 -21.00 5.31
C ILE A 50 -10.71 -20.89 3.84
N LEU A 51 -11.27 -19.93 3.09
CA LEU A 51 -10.90 -19.68 1.69
C LEU A 51 -9.40 -19.38 1.55
N GLY A 52 -8.87 -18.54 2.42
CA GLY A 52 -7.43 -18.21 2.46
C GLY A 52 -6.58 -19.45 2.72
N CYS A 53 -6.92 -20.26 3.71
CA CYS A 53 -6.20 -21.50 4.03
C CYS A 53 -6.22 -22.49 2.87
N VAL A 54 -7.37 -22.71 2.21
CA VAL A 54 -7.50 -23.60 1.05
C VAL A 54 -6.64 -23.11 -0.12
N LEU A 55 -6.71 -21.82 -0.45
CA LEU A 55 -5.90 -21.25 -1.53
C LEU A 55 -4.40 -21.31 -1.23
N PHE A 56 -4.01 -21.09 0.03
CA PHE A 56 -2.62 -21.23 0.47
C PHE A 56 -2.12 -22.68 0.39
N ALA A 57 -2.97 -23.65 0.78
CA ALA A 57 -2.63 -25.07 0.69
C ALA A 57 -2.48 -25.58 -0.76
N LEU A 58 -3.16 -24.96 -1.72
CA LEU A 58 -3.02 -25.30 -3.13
C LEU A 58 -1.64 -24.89 -3.72
N ILE A 59 -0.98 -23.86 -3.16
CA ILE A 59 0.30 -23.37 -3.69
C ILE A 59 1.38 -24.45 -3.70
N PRO A 60 1.70 -25.17 -2.60
CA PRO A 60 2.71 -26.22 -2.63
C PRO A 60 2.29 -27.46 -3.44
N ILE A 61 0.99 -27.68 -3.61
CA ILE A 61 0.48 -28.82 -4.41
C ILE A 61 0.68 -28.56 -5.92
N ILE A 62 0.43 -27.31 -6.35
CA ILE A 62 0.51 -26.93 -7.77
C ILE A 62 1.97 -26.61 -8.18
N ASN A 63 2.73 -25.97 -7.29
CA ASN A 63 4.12 -25.58 -7.56
C ASN A 63 5.09 -26.66 -7.10
N LYS A 64 5.61 -27.47 -8.04
CA LYS A 64 6.75 -28.34 -7.76
C LYS A 64 8.05 -27.51 -7.77
N GLU A 65 8.80 -27.62 -6.70
CA GLU A 65 10.14 -27.04 -6.62
C GLU A 65 11.05 -27.76 -7.63
N ARG A 66 11.48 -27.05 -8.66
CA ARG A 66 12.29 -27.61 -9.76
C ARG A 66 13.80 -27.42 -9.53
N VAL A 67 14.17 -26.49 -8.69
CA VAL A 67 15.56 -26.16 -8.37
C VAL A 67 15.77 -26.35 -6.88
N THR A 68 16.40 -27.44 -6.51
CA THR A 68 16.87 -27.68 -5.14
C THR A 68 18.24 -27.01 -4.99
N ASN A 69 18.28 -25.93 -4.22
CA ASN A 69 19.55 -25.33 -3.83
C ASN A 69 20.31 -26.30 -2.92
N THR A 70 21.40 -26.82 -3.42
CA THR A 70 22.28 -27.80 -2.71
C THR A 70 23.11 -27.15 -1.57
N SER A 71 23.20 -25.83 -1.50
CA SER A 71 23.92 -25.11 -0.46
C SER A 71 22.96 -24.66 0.65
N GLN A 72 22.67 -25.55 1.60
CA GLN A 72 21.96 -25.24 2.84
C GLN A 72 22.92 -24.59 3.86
N GLU A 73 23.55 -23.47 3.55
CA GLU A 73 24.15 -22.65 4.60
C GLU A 73 23.03 -22.01 5.42
N LYS A 74 22.91 -22.37 6.69
CA LYS A 74 21.95 -21.77 7.63
C LYS A 74 22.22 -20.28 7.72
N THR A 75 21.34 -19.47 7.17
CA THR A 75 21.46 -18.01 7.21
C THR A 75 21.27 -17.52 8.64
N THR A 76 22.30 -16.93 9.21
CA THR A 76 22.27 -16.35 10.56
C THR A 76 21.85 -14.87 10.49
N PHE A 77 21.34 -14.30 11.58
CA PHE A 77 21.04 -12.85 11.65
C PHE A 77 22.27 -11.98 11.31
N LYS A 78 23.47 -12.46 11.64
CA LYS A 78 24.72 -11.81 11.28
C LYS A 78 24.93 -11.76 9.76
N ASP A 79 24.57 -12.83 9.06
CA ASP A 79 24.66 -12.91 7.60
C ASP A 79 23.65 -11.96 6.93
N MET A 80 22.47 -11.81 7.51
CA MET A 80 21.47 -10.83 7.05
C MET A 80 21.99 -9.40 7.20
N ALA A 81 22.58 -9.06 8.33
CA ALA A 81 23.17 -7.73 8.55
C ALA A 81 24.37 -7.46 7.63
N LEU A 82 25.19 -8.48 7.37
CA LEU A 82 26.31 -8.43 6.42
C LEU A 82 25.81 -8.25 4.97
N ALA A 83 24.77 -8.97 4.58
CA ALA A 83 24.15 -8.82 3.26
C ALA A 83 23.65 -7.40 3.05
N LEU A 84 22.98 -6.82 4.06
CA LEU A 84 22.50 -5.44 4.00
C LEU A 84 23.64 -4.44 3.89
N LYS A 85 24.72 -4.63 4.65
CA LYS A 85 25.88 -3.73 4.68
C LYS A 85 26.70 -3.78 3.39
N ASN A 86 26.91 -4.97 2.85
CA ASN A 86 27.78 -5.19 1.70
C ASN A 86 27.05 -5.02 0.36
N ASN A 87 25.73 -5.16 0.32
CA ASN A 87 24.91 -4.96 -0.86
C ASN A 87 24.36 -3.52 -0.90
N LYS A 88 25.18 -2.58 -1.39
CA LYS A 88 24.80 -1.16 -1.49
C LYS A 88 23.50 -0.92 -2.28
N PRO A 89 23.27 -1.53 -3.45
CA PRO A 89 22.01 -1.38 -4.17
C PRO A 89 20.80 -1.80 -3.35
N PHE A 90 20.88 -2.94 -2.67
CA PHE A 90 19.81 -3.42 -1.80
C PHE A 90 19.53 -2.46 -0.63
N LEU A 91 20.59 -1.93 0.00
CA LEU A 91 20.48 -0.93 1.07
C LEU A 91 19.73 0.32 0.58
N LEU A 92 20.01 0.79 -0.63
CA LEU A 92 19.33 1.95 -1.22
C LEU A 92 17.84 1.69 -1.46
N VAL A 93 17.48 0.48 -1.89
CA VAL A 93 16.08 0.06 -2.05
C VAL A 93 15.36 0.08 -0.70
N ILE A 94 15.96 -0.49 0.36
CA ILE A 94 15.39 -0.51 1.71
C ILE A 94 15.19 0.91 2.26
N ILE A 95 16.20 1.78 2.16
CA ILE A 95 16.11 3.18 2.61
C ILE A 95 15.02 3.92 1.83
N SER A 96 14.95 3.75 0.52
CA SER A 96 13.93 4.38 -0.31
C SER A 96 12.52 3.91 0.08
N TYR A 97 12.34 2.61 0.29
CA TYR A 97 11.08 2.07 0.75
C TYR A 97 10.67 2.62 2.12
N PHE A 98 11.64 2.70 3.03
CA PHE A 98 11.42 3.24 4.38
C PHE A 98 11.02 4.73 4.33
N LEU A 99 11.70 5.56 3.54
CA LEU A 99 11.33 6.97 3.36
C LEU A 99 9.94 7.15 2.74
N GLY A 100 9.52 6.20 1.90
CA GLY A 100 8.20 6.18 1.28
C GLY A 100 7.09 5.56 2.15
N PHE A 101 7.23 5.45 3.47
CA PHE A 101 6.26 4.79 4.37
C PHE A 101 4.86 5.43 4.37
N GLY A 102 4.71 6.65 3.87
CA GLY A 102 3.42 7.35 3.77
C GLY A 102 2.34 6.58 3.03
N ARG A 103 2.73 5.70 2.10
CA ARG A 103 1.78 4.80 1.42
C ARG A 103 1.04 3.88 2.41
N GLN A 104 1.75 3.40 3.41
CA GLN A 104 1.18 2.55 4.46
C GLN A 104 0.26 3.35 5.41
N MET A 105 0.54 4.64 5.56
CA MET A 105 -0.29 5.55 6.33
C MET A 105 -1.69 5.70 5.72
N ALA A 106 -1.80 5.89 4.40
CA ALA A 106 -3.08 5.95 3.71
C ALA A 106 -3.91 4.67 3.95
N MET A 107 -3.28 3.49 3.89
CA MET A 107 -3.96 2.23 4.19
C MET A 107 -4.41 2.15 5.66
N GLY A 108 -3.59 2.64 6.60
CA GLY A 108 -3.87 2.58 8.03
C GLY A 108 -5.04 3.44 8.49
N ILE A 109 -5.33 4.55 7.80
CA ILE A 109 -6.43 5.49 8.14
C ILE A 109 -7.58 5.49 7.13
N GLN A 110 -7.64 4.51 6.23
CA GLN A 110 -8.63 4.46 5.15
C GLN A 110 -10.07 4.44 5.68
N VAL A 111 -10.33 3.76 6.79
CA VAL A 111 -11.66 3.69 7.40
C VAL A 111 -12.08 5.06 7.95
N GLN A 112 -11.20 5.74 8.67
CA GLN A 112 -11.45 7.07 9.20
C GLN A 112 -11.63 8.09 8.06
N ALA A 113 -10.81 7.99 7.01
CA ALA A 113 -10.96 8.80 5.83
C ALA A 113 -12.33 8.58 5.17
N ALA A 114 -12.77 7.34 4.98
CA ALA A 114 -14.09 7.04 4.43
C ALA A 114 -15.23 7.62 5.27
N THR A 115 -15.14 7.48 6.61
CA THR A 115 -16.14 8.01 7.54
C THR A 115 -16.28 9.52 7.42
N VAL A 116 -15.16 10.23 7.36
CA VAL A 116 -15.12 11.70 7.33
C VAL A 116 -15.48 12.25 5.95
N ILE A 117 -14.99 11.60 4.89
CA ILE A 117 -15.15 12.06 3.51
C ILE A 117 -16.53 11.70 2.96
N LEU A 118 -16.94 10.44 3.13
CA LEU A 118 -18.15 9.89 2.53
C LEU A 118 -19.32 9.81 3.54
N GLY A 119 -19.08 10.14 4.80
CA GLY A 119 -20.11 10.12 5.85
C GLY A 119 -20.47 8.73 6.37
N SER A 120 -19.80 7.67 5.91
CA SER A 120 -20.09 6.30 6.35
C SER A 120 -18.85 5.40 6.26
N GLN A 121 -18.65 4.59 7.30
CA GLN A 121 -17.60 3.56 7.31
C GLN A 121 -17.82 2.50 6.22
N ASN A 122 -19.07 2.19 5.91
CA ASN A 122 -19.42 1.20 4.88
C ASN A 122 -18.90 1.59 3.48
N LEU A 123 -18.72 2.88 3.23
CA LEU A 123 -18.21 3.39 1.97
C LEU A 123 -16.68 3.31 1.84
N VAL A 124 -15.98 2.74 2.83
CA VAL A 124 -14.55 2.42 2.71
C VAL A 124 -14.26 1.54 1.48
N ALA A 125 -15.20 0.65 1.16
CA ALA A 125 -15.13 -0.20 -0.02
C ALA A 125 -15.05 0.62 -1.32
N VAL A 126 -15.77 1.73 -1.42
CA VAL A 126 -15.79 2.58 -2.61
C VAL A 126 -14.42 3.23 -2.83
N LEU A 127 -13.81 3.78 -1.76
CA LEU A 127 -12.45 4.32 -1.84
C LEU A 127 -11.44 3.24 -2.22
N GLY A 128 -11.59 2.04 -1.63
CA GLY A 128 -10.72 0.89 -1.89
C GLY A 128 -10.82 0.39 -3.33
N ILE A 129 -12.04 0.23 -3.87
CA ILE A 129 -12.26 -0.27 -5.23
C ILE A 129 -11.66 0.66 -6.27
N VAL A 130 -11.90 1.97 -6.16
CA VAL A 130 -11.39 2.95 -7.13
C VAL A 130 -9.86 2.93 -7.18
N THR A 131 -9.21 2.94 -6.01
CA THR A 131 -7.74 2.87 -5.92
C THR A 131 -7.19 1.51 -6.33
N ALA A 132 -7.89 0.41 -6.02
CA ALA A 132 -7.48 -0.95 -6.39
C ALA A 132 -7.52 -1.17 -7.90
N VAL A 133 -8.55 -0.70 -8.60
CA VAL A 133 -8.63 -0.79 -10.07
C VAL A 133 -7.46 -0.05 -10.71
N GLY A 134 -7.15 1.17 -10.26
CA GLY A 134 -5.96 1.90 -10.72
C GLY A 134 -4.66 1.13 -10.46
N SER A 135 -4.52 0.53 -9.27
CA SER A 135 -3.31 -0.23 -8.91
C SER A 135 -3.15 -1.49 -9.75
N MET A 136 -4.22 -2.22 -10.06
CA MET A 136 -4.18 -3.40 -10.92
C MET A 136 -3.70 -3.06 -12.35
N ILE A 137 -4.24 -1.99 -12.93
CA ILE A 137 -3.83 -1.51 -14.25
C ILE A 137 -2.34 -1.12 -14.24
N SER A 138 -1.92 -0.38 -13.23
CA SER A 138 -0.53 0.05 -13.09
C SER A 138 0.44 -1.12 -12.91
N MET A 139 0.07 -2.14 -12.14
CA MET A 139 0.87 -3.36 -11.99
C MET A 139 1.04 -4.09 -13.30
N ALA A 140 -0.02 -4.19 -14.11
CA ALA A 140 0.04 -4.82 -15.43
C ALA A 140 0.93 -4.04 -16.41
N LEU A 141 0.95 -2.71 -16.32
CA LEU A 141 1.77 -1.83 -17.16
C LEU A 141 3.22 -1.67 -16.67
N CYS A 142 3.52 -2.03 -15.42
CA CYS A 142 4.83 -1.86 -14.80
C CYS A 142 5.97 -2.51 -15.58
N PRO A 143 5.87 -3.76 -16.09
CA PRO A 143 6.93 -4.38 -16.89
C PRO A 143 7.23 -3.63 -18.18
N LEU A 144 6.21 -3.05 -18.82
CA LEU A 144 6.39 -2.23 -20.03
C LEU A 144 7.12 -0.92 -19.73
N LEU A 145 6.85 -0.33 -18.58
CA LEU A 145 7.51 0.89 -18.12
C LEU A 145 9.00 0.62 -17.81
N ILE A 146 9.30 -0.46 -17.11
CA ILE A 146 10.66 -0.88 -16.78
C ILE A 146 11.46 -1.16 -18.06
N LYS A 147 10.87 -1.85 -19.04
CA LYS A 147 11.53 -2.14 -20.31
C LYS A 147 11.94 -0.87 -21.07
N LYS A 148 11.18 0.22 -20.93
CA LYS A 148 11.47 1.50 -21.62
C LYS A 148 12.42 2.41 -20.85
N LEU A 149 12.32 2.46 -19.52
CA LEU A 149 12.94 3.50 -18.69
C LEU A 149 14.01 2.97 -17.72
N ASN A 150 14.19 1.68 -17.58
CA ASN A 150 14.90 0.99 -16.50
C ASN A 150 14.22 1.18 -15.12
N GLU A 151 14.56 0.33 -14.15
CA GLU A 151 13.92 0.29 -12.82
C GLU A 151 14.07 1.62 -12.08
N ARG A 152 15.29 2.18 -12.06
CA ARG A 152 15.56 3.45 -11.37
C ARG A 152 14.71 4.60 -11.91
N ASN A 153 14.74 4.81 -13.23
CA ASN A 153 14.03 5.91 -13.85
C ASN A 153 12.51 5.72 -13.78
N ALA A 154 12.04 4.47 -13.89
CA ALA A 154 10.64 4.14 -13.72
C ALA A 154 10.17 4.44 -12.29
N TYR A 155 10.95 4.10 -11.25
CA TYR A 155 10.64 4.42 -9.86
C TYR A 155 10.58 5.93 -9.62
N ILE A 156 11.56 6.68 -10.13
CA ILE A 156 11.61 8.15 -10.02
C ILE A 156 10.38 8.76 -10.70
N LEU A 157 10.09 8.38 -11.94
CA LEU A 157 8.93 8.88 -12.69
C LEU A 157 7.62 8.62 -11.95
N LEU A 158 7.41 7.40 -11.46
CA LEU A 158 6.20 7.00 -10.73
C LEU A 158 6.07 7.76 -9.40
N SER A 159 7.17 8.04 -8.72
CA SER A 159 7.15 8.79 -7.46
C SER A 159 6.83 10.26 -7.69
N VAL A 160 7.38 10.88 -8.74
CA VAL A 160 7.05 12.26 -9.15
C VAL A 160 5.58 12.35 -9.59
N TYR A 161 5.14 11.41 -10.44
CA TYR A 161 3.74 11.30 -10.84
C TYR A 161 2.82 11.16 -9.62
N GLY A 162 3.18 10.29 -8.68
CA GLY A 162 2.40 10.05 -7.46
C GLY A 162 2.31 11.28 -6.57
N PHE A 163 3.37 12.07 -6.46
CA PHE A 163 3.32 13.36 -5.78
C PHE A 163 2.33 14.31 -6.46
N ALA A 164 2.43 14.47 -7.78
CA ALA A 164 1.53 15.34 -8.54
C ALA A 164 0.07 14.89 -8.42
N ALA A 165 -0.22 13.58 -8.56
CA ALA A 165 -1.55 13.02 -8.41
C ALA A 165 -2.11 13.20 -6.99
N SER A 166 -1.26 13.07 -5.97
CA SER A 166 -1.64 13.24 -4.56
C SER A 166 -1.99 14.69 -4.24
N ILE A 167 -1.21 15.65 -4.71
CA ILE A 167 -1.52 17.09 -4.55
C ILE A 167 -2.78 17.45 -5.32
N PHE A 168 -2.92 16.99 -6.56
CA PHE A 168 -4.12 17.20 -7.36
C PHE A 168 -5.37 16.65 -6.65
N SER A 169 -5.30 15.43 -6.11
CA SER A 169 -6.40 14.84 -5.36
C SER A 169 -6.75 15.64 -4.12
N PHE A 170 -5.74 16.12 -3.37
CA PHE A 170 -5.97 16.96 -2.19
C PHE A 170 -6.70 18.26 -2.54
N VAL A 171 -6.28 18.95 -3.59
CA VAL A 171 -6.91 20.18 -4.05
C VAL A 171 -8.36 19.94 -4.50
N ILE A 172 -8.59 18.92 -5.32
CA ILE A 172 -9.97 18.57 -5.77
C ILE A 172 -10.84 18.18 -4.58
N GLY A 173 -10.32 17.40 -3.63
CA GLY A 173 -11.07 17.00 -2.44
C GLY A 173 -11.48 18.18 -1.57
N HIS A 174 -10.59 19.16 -1.39
CA HIS A 174 -10.90 20.38 -0.65
C HIS A 174 -12.08 21.15 -1.26
N PHE A 175 -12.10 21.35 -2.58
CA PHE A 175 -13.23 21.98 -3.29
C PHE A 175 -14.49 21.11 -3.24
N TRP A 176 -14.36 19.81 -3.34
CA TRP A 176 -15.49 18.90 -3.28
C TRP A 176 -16.17 18.91 -1.90
N PHE A 177 -15.42 19.04 -0.80
CA PHE A 177 -16.00 19.15 0.54
C PHE A 177 -16.87 20.39 0.73
N GLN A 178 -16.59 21.47 -0.02
CA GLN A 178 -17.37 22.68 0.00
C GLN A 178 -18.65 22.59 -0.86
N SER A 179 -18.63 21.77 -1.90
CA SER A 179 -19.73 21.63 -2.87
C SER A 179 -19.98 20.17 -3.26
N PRO A 180 -20.38 19.28 -2.32
CA PRO A 180 -20.49 17.84 -2.57
C PRO A 180 -21.61 17.44 -3.55
N LYS A 181 -22.56 18.34 -3.83
CA LYS A 181 -23.64 18.12 -4.80
C LYS A 181 -23.23 18.40 -6.25
N ASN A 182 -22.04 18.96 -6.48
CA ASN A 182 -21.57 19.26 -7.83
C ASN A 182 -21.06 17.95 -8.49
N MET A 183 -21.78 17.49 -9.51
CA MET A 183 -21.48 16.24 -10.20
C MET A 183 -20.09 16.25 -10.85
N VAL A 184 -19.66 17.40 -11.39
CA VAL A 184 -18.33 17.52 -12.02
C VAL A 184 -17.22 17.33 -10.98
N LEU A 185 -17.33 17.98 -9.81
CA LEU A 185 -16.38 17.82 -8.72
C LEU A 185 -16.36 16.39 -8.18
N THR A 186 -17.52 15.72 -8.13
CA THR A 186 -17.59 14.31 -7.70
C THR A 186 -16.86 13.39 -8.67
N VAL A 187 -17.07 13.56 -9.97
CA VAL A 187 -16.34 12.77 -10.99
C VAL A 187 -14.84 13.03 -10.92
N LEU A 188 -14.43 14.30 -10.80
CA LEU A 188 -13.01 14.66 -10.66
C LEU A 188 -12.38 14.09 -9.38
N PHE A 189 -13.13 14.06 -8.27
CA PHE A 189 -12.68 13.47 -7.01
C PHE A 189 -12.37 11.98 -7.17
N TYR A 190 -13.32 11.18 -7.69
CA TYR A 190 -13.06 9.75 -7.90
C TYR A 190 -12.00 9.50 -8.97
N ALA A 191 -11.94 10.31 -10.03
CA ALA A 191 -10.86 10.23 -11.01
C ALA A 191 -9.50 10.50 -10.38
N SER A 192 -9.39 11.46 -9.45
CA SER A 192 -8.15 11.76 -8.75
C SER A 192 -7.70 10.61 -7.85
N LEU A 193 -8.62 9.91 -7.18
CA LEU A 193 -8.32 8.71 -6.41
C LEU A 193 -7.84 7.54 -7.29
N PHE A 194 -8.42 7.40 -8.48
CA PHE A 194 -7.95 6.44 -9.47
C PHE A 194 -6.51 6.74 -9.91
N LEU A 195 -6.16 8.02 -10.12
CA LEU A 195 -4.79 8.43 -10.45
C LEU A 195 -3.79 8.10 -9.32
N ILE A 196 -4.18 8.26 -8.06
CA ILE A 196 -3.37 7.79 -6.91
C ILE A 196 -3.22 6.26 -6.96
N GLY A 197 -4.28 5.53 -7.29
CA GLY A 197 -4.24 4.09 -7.48
C GLY A 197 -3.21 3.64 -8.50
N LEU A 198 -3.09 4.33 -9.63
CA LEU A 198 -2.09 4.05 -10.66
C LEU A 198 -0.65 4.14 -10.10
N GLN A 199 -0.36 5.09 -9.23
CA GLN A 199 0.95 5.17 -8.59
C GLN A 199 1.16 4.00 -7.60
N PHE A 200 0.15 3.67 -6.80
CA PHE A 200 0.23 2.65 -5.75
C PHE A 200 0.67 1.29 -6.29
N GLY A 201 0.08 0.83 -7.39
CA GLY A 201 0.34 -0.48 -7.96
C GLY A 201 1.78 -0.68 -8.38
N ALA A 202 2.29 0.18 -9.24
CA ALA A 202 3.63 0.06 -9.78
C ALA A 202 4.70 0.29 -8.70
N VAL A 203 4.56 1.33 -7.86
CA VAL A 203 5.54 1.63 -6.81
C VAL A 203 5.60 0.57 -5.71
N THR A 204 4.52 -0.19 -5.50
CA THR A 204 4.53 -1.34 -4.57
C THR A 204 5.30 -2.53 -5.15
N LEU A 205 5.28 -2.72 -6.46
CA LEU A 205 5.97 -3.82 -7.14
C LEU A 205 7.48 -3.56 -7.30
N MET A 206 7.88 -2.30 -7.51
CA MET A 206 9.26 -1.89 -7.77
C MET A 206 10.29 -2.40 -6.74
N PRO A 207 10.09 -2.26 -5.41
CA PRO A 207 11.07 -2.74 -4.45
C PRO A 207 11.31 -4.26 -4.52
N MET A 208 10.29 -5.03 -4.91
CA MET A 208 10.44 -6.48 -5.08
C MET A 208 11.31 -6.81 -6.29
N ILE A 209 11.12 -6.09 -7.41
CA ILE A 209 11.91 -6.27 -8.63
C ILE A 209 13.35 -5.83 -8.39
N MET A 210 13.55 -4.63 -7.84
CA MET A 210 14.88 -4.10 -7.54
C MET A 210 15.64 -4.93 -6.50
N THR A 211 14.93 -5.61 -5.59
CA THR A 211 15.55 -6.54 -4.64
C THR A 211 16.04 -7.79 -5.38
N ALA A 212 15.30 -8.31 -6.37
CA ALA A 212 15.76 -9.44 -7.19
C ALA A 212 17.05 -9.07 -7.92
N ASP A 213 17.08 -7.92 -8.59
CA ASP A 213 18.26 -7.43 -9.30
C ASP A 213 19.46 -7.24 -8.34
N ALA A 214 19.21 -6.75 -7.13
CA ALA A 214 20.25 -6.58 -6.11
C ALA A 214 20.78 -7.91 -5.56
N VAL A 215 19.95 -8.95 -5.50
CA VAL A 215 20.39 -10.32 -5.13
C VAL A 215 21.29 -10.89 -6.21
N ASP A 216 20.88 -10.80 -7.47
CA ASP A 216 21.65 -11.33 -8.61
C ASP A 216 23.01 -10.58 -8.74
N TYR A 217 23.01 -9.27 -8.53
CA TYR A 217 24.24 -8.45 -8.50
C TYR A 217 25.18 -8.89 -7.36
N TYR A 218 24.66 -9.14 -6.16
CA TYR A 218 25.44 -9.59 -5.02
C TYR A 218 26.03 -10.99 -5.24
N GLU A 219 25.25 -11.90 -5.86
CA GLU A 219 25.74 -13.23 -6.24
C GLU A 219 26.88 -13.12 -7.25
N TYR A 220 26.77 -12.23 -8.25
CA TYR A 220 27.84 -11.98 -9.23
C TYR A 220 29.14 -11.47 -8.57
N GLU A 221 29.04 -10.54 -7.62
CA GLU A 221 30.23 -9.99 -6.94
C GLU A 221 30.88 -10.93 -5.94
N THR A 222 30.07 -11.73 -5.22
CA THR A 222 30.56 -12.48 -4.05
C THR A 222 30.53 -14.00 -4.22
N GLY A 223 29.89 -14.49 -5.28
CA GLY A 223 29.62 -15.92 -5.47
C GLY A 223 28.60 -16.51 -4.50
N LYS A 224 27.98 -15.69 -3.63
CA LYS A 224 27.04 -16.14 -2.61
C LYS A 224 25.63 -15.60 -2.89
N ARG A 225 24.66 -16.52 -3.04
CA ARG A 225 23.27 -16.15 -3.22
C ARG A 225 22.56 -16.00 -1.88
N MET A 226 22.11 -14.77 -1.55
CA MET A 226 21.47 -14.45 -0.27
C MET A 226 20.00 -14.00 -0.45
N GLU A 227 19.29 -14.66 -1.33
CA GLU A 227 17.90 -14.33 -1.69
C GLU A 227 16.96 -14.31 -0.46
N GLY A 228 16.98 -15.39 0.34
CA GLY A 228 16.13 -15.52 1.53
C GLY A 228 16.38 -14.41 2.56
N ALA A 229 17.64 -14.00 2.76
CA ALA A 229 18.01 -12.92 3.67
C ALA A 229 17.47 -11.56 3.16
N CYS A 230 17.69 -11.24 1.89
CA CYS A 230 17.24 -9.97 1.31
C CYS A 230 15.70 -9.83 1.33
N TYR A 231 14.96 -10.86 0.93
CA TYR A 231 13.49 -10.80 0.98
C TYR A 231 12.93 -10.80 2.41
N SER A 232 13.61 -11.41 3.38
CA SER A 232 13.23 -11.34 4.79
C SER A 232 13.38 -9.91 5.32
N ILE A 233 14.49 -9.23 5.02
CA ILE A 233 14.73 -7.84 5.39
C ILE A 233 13.70 -6.91 4.71
N LEU A 234 13.43 -7.10 3.42
CA LEU A 234 12.41 -6.33 2.71
C LEU A 234 11.03 -6.50 3.37
N THR A 235 10.65 -7.74 3.70
CA THR A 235 9.37 -8.03 4.36
C THR A 235 9.29 -7.40 5.74
N LEU A 236 10.36 -7.46 6.52
CA LEU A 236 10.45 -6.78 7.81
C LEU A 236 10.27 -5.26 7.64
N THR A 237 10.98 -4.67 6.69
CA THR A 237 10.86 -3.22 6.38
C THR A 237 9.42 -2.85 6.01
N ILE A 238 8.75 -3.65 5.20
CA ILE A 238 7.33 -3.45 4.85
C ILE A 238 6.45 -3.41 6.10
N LYS A 239 6.65 -4.34 7.04
CA LYS A 239 5.87 -4.43 8.29
C LYS A 239 6.15 -3.25 9.23
N VAL A 240 7.42 -2.85 9.36
CA VAL A 240 7.81 -1.67 10.13
C VAL A 240 7.19 -0.40 9.53
N CYS A 241 7.25 -0.23 8.20
CA CYS A 241 6.62 0.90 7.52
C CYS A 241 5.10 0.93 7.70
N LEU A 242 4.44 -0.25 7.70
CA LEU A 242 3.01 -0.34 7.96
C LEU A 242 2.67 0.12 9.39
N ALA A 243 3.42 -0.34 10.38
CA ALA A 243 3.22 0.05 11.78
C ALA A 243 3.45 1.56 11.98
N LEU A 244 4.58 2.09 11.48
CA LEU A 244 4.89 3.52 11.56
C LEU A 244 3.87 4.37 10.79
N GLY A 245 3.52 3.97 9.58
CA GLY A 245 2.54 4.68 8.77
C GLY A 245 1.19 4.77 9.45
N THR A 246 0.69 3.64 9.97
CA THR A 246 -0.58 3.62 10.72
C THR A 246 -0.50 4.48 11.98
N ALA A 247 0.59 4.40 12.76
CA ALA A 247 0.76 5.21 13.97
C ALA A 247 0.77 6.70 13.66
N VAL A 248 1.54 7.13 12.67
CA VAL A 248 1.58 8.53 12.23
C VAL A 248 0.20 8.97 11.72
N GLY A 249 -0.47 8.15 10.90
CA GLY A 249 -1.81 8.43 10.41
C GLY A 249 -2.82 8.64 11.54
N LEU A 250 -2.82 7.78 12.56
CA LEU A 250 -3.70 7.91 13.71
C LEU A 250 -3.42 9.15 14.55
N ILE A 251 -2.17 9.64 14.62
CA ILE A 251 -1.84 10.94 15.26
C ILE A 251 -2.55 12.09 14.52
N PHE A 252 -2.57 12.07 13.19
CA PHE A 252 -3.32 13.07 12.41
C PHE A 252 -4.83 12.95 12.66
N VAL A 253 -5.38 11.73 12.70
CA VAL A 253 -6.79 11.51 13.05
C VAL A 253 -7.12 12.06 14.42
N GLN A 254 -6.30 11.79 15.43
CA GLN A 254 -6.50 12.31 16.78
C GLN A 254 -6.44 13.86 16.83
N LYS A 255 -5.42 14.44 16.21
CA LYS A 255 -5.23 15.91 16.20
C LYS A 255 -6.27 16.65 15.34
N SER A 256 -6.97 15.96 14.45
CA SER A 256 -8.03 16.57 13.63
C SER A 256 -9.33 16.84 14.38
N GLY A 257 -9.49 16.37 15.62
CA GLY A 257 -10.76 16.40 16.36
C GLY A 257 -11.77 15.36 15.83
N TYR A 258 -11.30 14.26 15.23
CA TYR A 258 -12.14 13.20 14.67
C TYR A 258 -13.11 12.61 15.68
N TYR A 259 -12.60 12.24 16.86
CA TYR A 259 -13.42 11.58 17.88
C TYR A 259 -14.49 12.50 18.47
N GLU A 260 -14.17 13.78 18.65
CA GLU A 260 -15.12 14.82 19.10
C GLU A 260 -16.21 15.05 18.06
N SER A 261 -15.80 15.16 16.77
CA SER A 261 -16.72 15.30 15.64
C SER A 261 -17.59 14.07 15.42
N LEU A 262 -17.07 12.88 15.68
CA LEU A 262 -17.81 11.62 15.60
C LEU A 262 -18.93 11.60 16.66
N THR A 263 -18.65 12.01 17.89
CA THR A 263 -19.64 12.11 18.97
C THR A 263 -20.69 13.18 18.68
N ALA A 264 -20.29 14.29 18.08
CA ALA A 264 -21.20 15.37 17.68
C ALA A 264 -22.04 15.05 16.43
N GLY A 265 -21.73 13.98 15.71
CA GLY A 265 -22.43 13.57 14.48
C GLY A 265 -22.15 14.44 13.26
N THR A 266 -21.23 15.41 13.36
CA THR A 266 -20.91 16.35 12.28
C THR A 266 -19.40 16.58 12.18
N PHE A 267 -18.85 16.44 10.98
CA PHE A 267 -17.43 16.70 10.71
C PHE A 267 -17.22 18.11 10.16
N THR A 268 -16.38 18.88 10.84
CA THR A 268 -15.99 20.22 10.37
C THR A 268 -15.13 20.13 9.11
N THR A 269 -15.14 21.18 8.28
CA THR A 269 -14.27 21.24 7.09
C THR A 269 -12.80 21.08 7.46
N LYS A 270 -12.38 21.65 8.59
CA LYS A 270 -11.01 21.50 9.09
C LYS A 270 -10.65 20.04 9.39
N THR A 271 -11.55 19.27 10.01
CA THR A 271 -11.35 17.84 10.28
C THR A 271 -11.22 17.06 8.97
N LYS A 272 -12.07 17.35 7.98
CA LYS A 272 -12.02 16.75 6.65
C LYS A 272 -10.69 17.03 5.96
N ASP A 273 -10.25 18.26 5.93
CA ASP A 273 -9.01 18.68 5.29
C ASP A 273 -7.77 18.02 5.92
N ILE A 274 -7.69 17.96 7.26
CA ILE A 274 -6.54 17.35 7.96
C ILE A 274 -6.48 15.84 7.67
N ILE A 275 -7.59 15.14 7.76
CA ILE A 275 -7.62 13.69 7.49
C ILE A 275 -7.34 13.41 6.02
N PHE A 276 -7.91 14.22 5.12
CA PHE A 276 -7.69 14.04 3.70
C PHE A 276 -6.26 14.41 3.27
N PHE A 277 -5.65 15.41 3.89
CA PHE A 277 -4.23 15.70 3.76
C PHE A 277 -3.36 14.50 4.16
N ALA A 278 -3.65 13.91 5.32
CA ALA A 278 -2.93 12.73 5.79
C ALA A 278 -3.17 11.49 4.91
N TYR A 279 -4.33 11.39 4.28
CA TYR A 279 -4.69 10.27 3.40
C TYR A 279 -4.09 10.40 1.99
N THR A 280 -3.96 11.60 1.46
CA THR A 280 -3.52 11.85 0.06
C THR A 280 -2.20 12.58 -0.04
N ALA A 281 -2.12 13.84 0.41
CA ALA A 281 -0.98 14.72 0.15
C ALA A 281 0.30 14.27 0.86
N LEU A 282 0.22 13.89 2.13
CA LEU A 282 1.39 13.48 2.91
C LEU A 282 2.05 12.21 2.35
N PRO A 283 1.32 11.15 1.97
CA PRO A 283 1.89 10.02 1.23
C PRO A 283 2.62 10.42 -0.05
N GLY A 284 2.08 11.37 -0.80
CA GLY A 284 2.74 11.90 -2.01
C GLY A 284 4.06 12.63 -1.72
N ILE A 285 4.10 13.45 -0.68
CA ILE A 285 5.32 14.15 -0.23
C ILE A 285 6.39 13.13 0.17
N LEU A 286 6.03 12.11 0.94
CA LEU A 286 6.95 11.06 1.36
C LEU A 286 7.41 10.18 0.18
N ALA A 287 6.56 9.96 -0.81
CA ALA A 287 6.95 9.31 -2.06
C ALA A 287 8.00 10.13 -2.82
N LEU A 288 7.90 11.45 -2.84
CA LEU A 288 8.92 12.31 -3.44
C LEU A 288 10.25 12.23 -2.69
N ILE A 289 10.22 12.23 -1.35
CA ILE A 289 11.41 12.09 -0.51
C ILE A 289 12.09 10.73 -0.75
N SER A 290 11.34 9.68 -1.02
CA SER A 290 11.87 8.34 -1.31
C SER A 290 12.73 8.25 -2.57
N ILE A 291 12.72 9.28 -3.42
CA ILE A 291 13.53 9.34 -4.64
C ILE A 291 15.03 9.57 -4.31
N PHE A 292 15.35 10.27 -3.23
CA PHE A 292 16.74 10.67 -2.95
C PHE A 292 17.75 9.51 -2.94
N PRO A 293 17.50 8.36 -2.30
CA PRO A 293 18.40 7.22 -2.36
C PRO A 293 18.54 6.64 -3.77
N MET A 294 17.47 6.73 -4.58
CA MET A 294 17.45 6.14 -5.93
C MET A 294 18.38 6.83 -6.91
N PHE A 295 18.75 8.09 -6.69
CA PHE A 295 19.77 8.74 -7.53
C PHE A 295 21.14 8.04 -7.47
N LYS A 296 21.44 7.34 -6.36
CA LYS A 296 22.68 6.58 -6.17
C LYS A 296 22.54 5.09 -6.56
N TYR A 297 21.35 4.66 -6.96
CA TYR A 297 21.12 3.30 -7.43
C TYR A 297 21.72 3.10 -8.81
N ASP A 298 22.65 2.16 -8.97
CA ASP A 298 23.52 2.03 -10.15
C ASP A 298 23.39 0.69 -10.91
N ILE A 299 22.51 -0.21 -10.47
CA ILE A 299 22.18 -1.43 -11.25
C ILE A 299 21.26 -1.04 -12.40
N VAL A 300 21.84 -0.45 -13.47
CA VAL A 300 21.10 0.01 -14.65
C VAL A 300 21.94 -0.21 -15.91
N GLY A 301 21.29 -0.55 -17.02
CA GLY A 301 21.94 -0.67 -18.32
C GLY A 301 22.99 -1.76 -18.38
N GLU A 302 24.23 -1.42 -18.74
CA GLU A 302 25.33 -2.39 -18.92
C GLU A 302 25.71 -3.17 -17.66
N LYS A 303 25.53 -2.59 -16.45
CA LYS A 303 25.76 -3.32 -15.19
C LYS A 303 24.73 -4.40 -14.91
N LYS A 304 23.54 -4.30 -15.50
CA LYS A 304 22.49 -5.33 -15.40
C LYS A 304 22.67 -6.41 -16.46
N ALA A 305 23.36 -6.11 -17.57
CA ALA A 305 23.61 -7.04 -18.67
C ALA A 305 24.82 -7.97 -18.43
N LYS A 306 25.69 -7.64 -17.46
CA LYS A 306 26.79 -8.47 -16.99
C LYS A 306 26.34 -9.44 -15.92
#